data_07bbbd265ba3fcf83cdb5c71c6860d48
#
_entry.id   07bbbd265ba3fcf83cdb5c71c6860d48
#
_cell.length_a   1.000
_cell.length_b   1.000
_cell.length_c   1.000
_cell.angle_alpha   90.00
_cell.angle_beta   90.00
_cell.angle_gamma   90.00
#
_symmetry.space_group_name_H-M   'P 1'
#
loop_
_entity.id
_entity.type
_entity.pdbx_description
1 polymer ?
#
loop_
_entity_poly.entity_id
_entity_poly.type
_entity_poly.pdbx_seq_one_letter_code
_entity_poly.pdbx_strand_id
1 'polypeptide(L)'
;YYAESFVNNPVGSGPYILDKWKRNSRIEFVRNPKWKQTLRNDKYPSFASKDQKDRGLLNDKNKNLPFIDRIVQFVIDDDTTQWMMFLSGKLDSSNISRDNWDVVINPEALLTKDLKDKGIKLSSSPTLTISYLGFNWDDPIVGDNGSEDQRIKNRKLRQALSCAYDFNRMNKFMNNRLY
;
A
#
# COMPACT_ATOMS: atom_id res chain seq x y z
N TYR A 1 -3.80 11.83 -29.61
CA TYR A 1 -5.14 11.49 -29.76
C TYR A 1 -5.42 10.01 -29.58
N TYR A 2 -5.14 9.52 -28.37
CA TYR A 2 -5.21 8.10 -28.01
C TYR A 2 -6.35 7.82 -27.01
N ALA A 3 -7.35 8.74 -26.88
CA ALA A 3 -8.22 8.84 -25.73
C ALA A 3 -8.90 7.52 -25.30
N GLU A 4 -9.61 6.83 -26.18
CA GLU A 4 -10.29 5.59 -25.79
C GLU A 4 -9.42 4.33 -25.97
N SER A 5 -8.57 4.30 -27.00
CA SER A 5 -7.69 3.15 -27.24
C SER A 5 -6.55 3.05 -26.22
N PHE A 6 -6.10 4.17 -25.64
CA PHE A 6 -5.03 4.18 -24.65
C PHE A 6 -5.41 3.48 -23.35
N VAL A 7 -6.67 3.56 -22.93
CA VAL A 7 -7.17 2.88 -21.72
C VAL A 7 -6.96 1.37 -21.80
N ASN A 8 -7.15 0.78 -22.99
CA ASN A 8 -7.00 -0.65 -23.18
C ASN A 8 -5.61 -1.06 -23.72
N ASN A 9 -4.85 -0.12 -24.22
CA ASN A 9 -3.51 -0.34 -24.79
C ASN A 9 -2.52 0.72 -24.27
N PRO A 10 -2.28 0.78 -22.95
CA PRO A 10 -1.37 1.75 -22.38
C PRO A 10 0.07 1.49 -22.86
N VAL A 11 0.76 2.56 -23.23
CA VAL A 11 2.19 2.51 -23.58
C VAL A 11 3.01 3.00 -22.39
N GLY A 12 3.93 2.17 -21.92
CA GLY A 12 4.80 2.49 -20.80
C GLY A 12 6.26 2.13 -21.09
N SER A 13 7.16 2.79 -20.38
CA SER A 13 8.61 2.52 -20.43
C SER A 13 9.08 1.50 -19.39
N GLY A 14 8.15 0.87 -18.67
CA GLY A 14 8.43 -0.08 -17.59
C GLY A 14 8.81 -1.48 -18.07
N PRO A 15 9.25 -2.34 -17.13
CA PRO A 15 9.66 -3.72 -17.41
C PRO A 15 8.51 -4.64 -17.79
N TYR A 16 7.28 -4.22 -17.59
CA TYR A 16 6.07 -4.98 -17.92
C TYR A 16 5.13 -4.16 -18.78
N ILE A 17 4.38 -4.86 -19.64
CA ILE A 17 3.30 -4.30 -20.46
C ILE A 17 1.99 -5.00 -20.11
N LEU A 18 0.87 -4.30 -20.32
CA LEU A 18 -0.46 -4.85 -20.17
C LEU A 18 -0.69 -5.93 -21.27
N ASP A 19 -1.03 -7.14 -20.86
CA ASP A 19 -1.41 -8.24 -21.74
C ASP A 19 -2.94 -8.33 -21.87
N LYS A 20 -3.63 -8.40 -20.70
CA LYS A 20 -5.08 -8.51 -20.66
C LYS A 20 -5.65 -7.72 -19.49
N TRP A 21 -6.79 -7.12 -19.73
CA TRP A 21 -7.57 -6.49 -18.69
C TRP A 21 -9.04 -6.93 -18.77
N LYS A 22 -9.43 -7.76 -17.82
CA LYS A 22 -10.84 -8.11 -17.60
C LYS A 22 -11.37 -7.25 -16.47
N ARG A 23 -12.20 -6.24 -16.80
CA ARG A 23 -12.76 -5.31 -15.82
C ARG A 23 -13.45 -6.07 -14.67
N ASN A 24 -13.32 -5.57 -13.46
CA ASN A 24 -13.85 -6.14 -12.21
C ASN A 24 -13.45 -7.61 -11.97
N SER A 25 -12.34 -8.07 -12.56
CA SER A 25 -11.88 -9.45 -12.41
C SER A 25 -10.36 -9.51 -12.23
N ARG A 26 -9.59 -9.18 -13.29
CA ARG A 26 -8.14 -9.28 -13.23
C ARG A 26 -7.45 -8.46 -14.29
N ILE A 27 -6.20 -8.09 -13.98
CA ILE A 27 -5.27 -7.45 -14.91
C ILE A 27 -4.05 -8.37 -15.03
N GLU A 28 -3.61 -8.61 -16.26
CA GLU A 28 -2.45 -9.45 -16.53
C GLU A 28 -1.37 -8.64 -17.24
N PHE A 29 -0.15 -8.75 -16.73
CA PHE A 29 1.03 -8.12 -17.29
C PHE A 29 2.05 -9.17 -17.70
N VAL A 30 2.77 -8.92 -18.80
CA VAL A 30 3.88 -9.75 -19.28
C VAL A 30 5.14 -8.92 -19.42
N ARG A 31 6.30 -9.56 -19.45
CA ARG A 31 7.57 -8.86 -19.69
C ARG A 31 7.50 -8.01 -20.94
N ASN A 32 8.04 -6.80 -20.84
CA ASN A 32 8.21 -5.90 -21.97
C ASN A 32 9.47 -6.29 -22.76
N PRO A 33 9.34 -6.86 -23.97
CA PRO A 33 10.51 -7.28 -24.75
C PRO A 33 11.34 -6.10 -25.26
N LYS A 34 10.75 -4.90 -25.27
CA LYS A 34 11.41 -3.65 -25.68
C LYS A 34 12.04 -2.89 -24.51
N TRP A 35 11.86 -3.37 -23.28
CA TRP A 35 12.47 -2.76 -22.11
C TRP A 35 13.97 -3.03 -22.15
N LYS A 36 14.68 -2.02 -22.60
CA LYS A 36 16.13 -2.08 -22.69
C LYS A 36 16.73 -1.44 -21.44
N GLN A 37 17.64 -2.14 -20.87
CA GLN A 37 18.46 -1.76 -19.74
C GLN A 37 19.44 -0.61 -20.06
N THR A 38 19.08 0.33 -20.92
CA THR A 38 20.03 1.28 -21.51
C THR A 38 20.26 2.55 -20.72
N LEU A 39 19.46 2.86 -19.70
CA LEU A 39 19.58 4.14 -18.99
C LEU A 39 19.67 4.02 -17.46
N ARG A 40 19.59 2.83 -16.92
CA ARG A 40 19.77 2.54 -15.49
C ARG A 40 20.48 1.20 -15.32
N ASN A 41 21.11 1.02 -14.18
CA ASN A 41 21.69 -0.24 -13.77
C ASN A 41 20.56 -1.24 -13.49
N ASP A 42 19.98 -1.84 -14.54
CA ASP A 42 18.84 -2.74 -14.49
C ASP A 42 19.20 -4.13 -13.95
N LYS A 43 20.35 -4.22 -13.35
CA LYS A 43 20.74 -5.34 -12.54
C LYS A 43 20.23 -5.14 -11.12
N TYR A 44 19.89 -6.24 -10.50
CA TYR A 44 19.57 -6.23 -9.09
C TYR A 44 20.69 -5.57 -8.28
N PRO A 45 20.39 -4.74 -7.26
CA PRO A 45 21.40 -4.01 -6.50
C PRO A 45 22.53 -4.89 -5.99
N SER A 46 23.73 -4.35 -6.01
CA SER A 46 24.93 -5.04 -5.52
C SER A 46 25.30 -4.70 -4.09
N PHE A 47 24.59 -3.74 -3.49
CA PHE A 47 24.80 -3.29 -2.11
C PHE A 47 23.47 -3.25 -1.36
N ALA A 48 23.54 -3.47 -0.06
CA ALA A 48 22.38 -3.45 0.83
C ALA A 48 22.84 -3.17 2.27
N SER A 49 21.93 -2.73 3.12
CA SER A 49 22.16 -2.64 4.56
C SER A 49 22.44 -4.03 5.16
N LYS A 50 22.95 -4.05 6.40
CA LYS A 50 23.18 -5.31 7.11
C LYS A 50 21.91 -6.16 7.21
N ASP A 51 20.81 -5.56 7.66
CA ASP A 51 19.50 -6.23 7.75
C ASP A 51 19.06 -6.84 6.41
N GLN A 52 19.19 -6.10 5.32
CA GLN A 52 18.83 -6.58 3.99
C GLN A 52 19.71 -7.76 3.54
N LYS A 53 20.99 -7.76 3.90
CA LYS A 53 21.91 -8.89 3.63
C LYS A 53 21.50 -10.12 4.44
N ASP A 54 21.23 -9.93 5.73
CA ASP A 54 20.83 -11.01 6.63
C ASP A 54 19.49 -11.66 6.19
N ARG A 55 18.62 -10.89 5.55
CA ARG A 55 17.39 -11.36 4.91
C ARG A 55 17.59 -12.03 3.55
N GLY A 56 18.81 -12.16 3.07
CA GLY A 56 19.13 -12.80 1.80
C GLY A 56 18.75 -12.00 0.56
N LEU A 57 18.49 -10.69 0.68
CA LEU A 57 18.05 -9.86 -0.44
C LEU A 57 19.13 -9.63 -1.49
N LEU A 58 20.39 -10.02 -1.24
CA LEU A 58 21.47 -9.97 -2.22
C LEU A 58 21.70 -11.29 -2.97
N ASN A 59 20.89 -12.31 -2.75
CA ASN A 59 21.05 -13.61 -3.44
C ASN A 59 20.92 -13.49 -4.97
N ASP A 60 20.21 -12.47 -5.43
CA ASP A 60 20.02 -12.17 -6.86
C ASP A 60 20.93 -11.05 -7.38
N LYS A 61 21.98 -10.71 -6.62
CA LYS A 61 22.96 -9.70 -6.99
C LYS A 61 23.44 -9.89 -8.43
N ASN A 62 23.45 -8.80 -9.18
CA ASN A 62 23.93 -8.72 -10.57
C ASN A 62 23.11 -9.53 -11.59
N LYS A 63 22.02 -10.18 -11.20
CA LYS A 63 21.10 -10.80 -12.18
C LYS A 63 20.32 -9.72 -12.93
N ASN A 64 19.93 -10.02 -14.15
CA ASN A 64 19.11 -9.13 -14.97
C ASN A 64 17.66 -9.10 -14.47
N LEU A 65 17.07 -7.91 -14.43
CA LEU A 65 15.66 -7.71 -14.15
C LEU A 65 14.85 -7.71 -15.48
N PRO A 66 13.55 -7.94 -15.43
CA PRO A 66 12.75 -8.45 -14.32
C PRO A 66 12.87 -9.99 -14.20
N PHE A 67 12.70 -10.54 -12.99
CA PHE A 67 12.76 -12.01 -12.77
C PHE A 67 11.46 -12.72 -13.13
N ILE A 68 10.33 -12.05 -12.93
CA ILE A 68 8.99 -12.61 -13.10
C ILE A 68 8.55 -12.44 -14.56
N ASP A 69 8.02 -13.50 -15.18
CA ASP A 69 7.56 -13.46 -16.56
C ASP A 69 6.17 -12.87 -16.72
N ARG A 70 5.30 -13.13 -15.76
CA ARG A 70 3.90 -12.70 -15.76
C ARG A 70 3.45 -12.28 -14.38
N ILE A 71 2.70 -11.20 -14.30
CA ILE A 71 2.03 -10.73 -13.08
C ILE A 71 0.53 -10.76 -13.34
N VAL A 72 -0.22 -11.40 -12.44
CA VAL A 72 -1.69 -11.43 -12.48
C VAL A 72 -2.20 -10.74 -11.22
N GLN A 73 -2.86 -9.61 -11.41
CA GLN A 73 -3.51 -8.87 -10.34
C GLN A 73 -5.00 -9.15 -10.35
N PHE A 74 -5.51 -9.79 -9.33
CA PHE A 74 -6.94 -10.04 -9.16
C PHE A 74 -7.61 -8.82 -8.52
N VAL A 75 -8.84 -8.53 -8.95
CA VAL A 75 -9.73 -7.59 -8.30
C VAL A 75 -10.63 -8.39 -7.37
N ILE A 76 -10.42 -8.27 -6.07
CA ILE A 76 -11.14 -9.01 -5.03
C ILE A 76 -11.61 -7.96 -4.00
N ASP A 77 -12.91 -7.72 -3.93
CA ASP A 77 -13.50 -6.67 -3.10
C ASP A 77 -13.65 -7.10 -1.64
N ASP A 78 -13.70 -8.41 -1.37
CA ASP A 78 -13.84 -8.96 -0.03
C ASP A 78 -12.49 -9.40 0.55
N ASP A 79 -12.08 -8.75 1.63
CA ASP A 79 -10.79 -8.99 2.30
C ASP A 79 -10.68 -10.42 2.84
N THR A 80 -11.78 -11.02 3.30
CA THR A 80 -11.78 -12.39 3.82
C THR A 80 -11.54 -13.38 2.71
N THR A 81 -12.20 -13.20 1.58
CA THR A 81 -11.98 -14.00 0.36
C THR A 81 -10.53 -13.89 -0.10
N GLN A 82 -9.98 -12.67 -0.16
CA GLN A 82 -8.58 -12.44 -0.53
C GLN A 82 -7.63 -13.19 0.40
N TRP A 83 -7.86 -13.12 1.71
CA TRP A 83 -7.05 -13.80 2.72
C TRP A 83 -7.11 -15.33 2.57
N MET A 84 -8.29 -15.89 2.36
CA MET A 84 -8.46 -17.33 2.13
C MET A 84 -7.80 -17.82 0.83
N MET A 85 -7.85 -17.00 -0.22
CA MET A 85 -7.13 -17.30 -1.47
C MET A 85 -5.62 -17.31 -1.25
N PHE A 86 -5.08 -16.39 -0.46
CA PHE A 86 -3.68 -16.36 -0.08
C PHE A 86 -3.28 -17.60 0.73
N LEU A 87 -4.03 -17.93 1.78
CA LEU A 87 -3.76 -19.13 2.60
C LEU A 87 -3.84 -20.43 1.81
N SER A 88 -4.67 -20.50 0.77
CA SER A 88 -4.78 -21.64 -0.14
C SER A 88 -3.72 -21.69 -1.24
N GLY A 89 -2.79 -20.74 -1.26
CA GLY A 89 -1.72 -20.67 -2.27
C GLY A 89 -2.17 -20.21 -3.66
N LYS A 90 -3.36 -19.61 -3.77
CA LYS A 90 -3.84 -19.02 -5.03
C LYS A 90 -3.31 -17.61 -5.28
N LEU A 91 -2.81 -16.96 -4.24
CA LEU A 91 -2.16 -15.65 -4.29
C LEU A 91 -0.77 -15.75 -3.68
N ASP A 92 0.20 -15.13 -4.31
CA ASP A 92 1.59 -15.04 -3.82
C ASP A 92 1.76 -13.98 -2.72
N SER A 93 0.84 -13.01 -2.66
CA SER A 93 0.84 -11.95 -1.64
C SER A 93 -0.58 -11.50 -1.32
N SER A 94 -0.77 -11.03 -0.10
CA SER A 94 -2.01 -10.44 0.38
C SER A 94 -1.72 -9.30 1.35
N ASN A 95 -2.58 -8.30 1.37
CA ASN A 95 -2.62 -7.34 2.46
C ASN A 95 -3.25 -8.01 3.69
N ILE A 96 -2.88 -7.52 4.88
CA ILE A 96 -3.52 -7.93 6.12
C ILE A 96 -4.70 -6.98 6.34
N SER A 97 -5.92 -7.51 6.26
CA SER A 97 -7.11 -6.74 6.59
C SER A 97 -7.18 -6.45 8.09
N ARG A 98 -8.00 -5.50 8.47
CA ARG A 98 -8.23 -5.18 9.87
C ARG A 98 -8.78 -6.38 10.65
N ASP A 99 -9.71 -7.10 10.07
CA ASP A 99 -10.40 -8.21 10.74
C ASP A 99 -9.48 -9.43 10.95
N ASN A 100 -8.47 -9.57 10.11
CA ASN A 100 -7.47 -10.63 10.21
C ASN A 100 -6.23 -10.23 11.03
N TRP A 101 -6.13 -8.97 11.48
CA TRP A 101 -4.92 -8.46 12.12
C TRP A 101 -4.49 -9.27 13.34
N ASP A 102 -5.40 -9.49 14.29
CA ASP A 102 -5.10 -10.14 15.56
C ASP A 102 -4.76 -11.64 15.41
N VAL A 103 -5.18 -12.25 14.29
CA VAL A 103 -4.84 -13.64 13.95
C VAL A 103 -3.49 -13.73 13.25
N VAL A 104 -3.10 -12.68 12.54
CA VAL A 104 -1.88 -12.65 11.70
C VAL A 104 -0.70 -12.08 12.47
N ILE A 105 -0.93 -11.03 13.25
CA ILE A 105 0.10 -10.24 13.92
C ILE A 105 -0.03 -10.39 15.43
N ASN A 106 1.08 -10.74 16.07
CA ASN A 106 1.15 -10.84 17.53
C ASN A 106 1.35 -9.45 18.19
N PRO A 107 1.26 -9.34 19.53
CA PRO A 107 1.44 -8.06 20.23
C PRO A 107 2.79 -7.36 19.98
N GLU A 108 3.82 -8.10 19.62
CA GLU A 108 5.16 -7.59 19.28
C GLU A 108 5.27 -7.11 17.82
N ALA A 109 4.13 -6.95 17.12
CA ALA A 109 4.05 -6.56 15.71
C ALA A 109 4.77 -7.51 14.75
N LEU A 110 4.88 -8.78 15.11
CA LEU A 110 5.49 -9.84 14.31
C LEU A 110 4.41 -10.80 13.80
N LEU A 111 4.74 -11.52 12.74
CA LEU A 111 3.89 -12.60 12.24
C LEU A 111 3.73 -13.69 13.32
N THR A 112 2.52 -14.22 13.48
CA THR A 112 2.26 -15.35 14.40
C THR A 112 3.09 -16.57 14.01
N LYS A 113 3.37 -17.45 15.01
CA LYS A 113 4.21 -18.64 14.81
C LYS A 113 3.63 -19.58 13.75
N ASP A 114 2.34 -19.80 13.77
CA ASP A 114 1.65 -20.70 12.85
C ASP A 114 1.86 -20.31 11.38
N LEU A 115 1.83 -19.00 11.08
CA LEU A 115 2.05 -18.48 9.73
C LEU A 115 3.53 -18.52 9.34
N LYS A 116 4.45 -18.30 10.30
CA LYS A 116 5.90 -18.48 10.08
C LYS A 116 6.23 -19.93 9.73
N ASP A 117 5.66 -20.87 10.45
CA ASP A 117 5.89 -22.31 10.24
C ASP A 117 5.36 -22.77 8.86
N LYS A 118 4.36 -22.08 8.31
CA LYS A 118 3.89 -22.25 6.93
C LYS A 118 4.78 -21.57 5.87
N GLY A 119 5.88 -20.96 6.26
CA GLY A 119 6.81 -20.25 5.35
C GLY A 119 6.33 -18.88 4.89
N ILE A 120 5.26 -18.35 5.47
CA ILE A 120 4.75 -17.01 5.15
C ILE A 120 5.72 -15.96 5.70
N LYS A 121 5.97 -14.91 4.93
CA LYS A 121 6.86 -13.82 5.30
C LYS A 121 6.06 -12.52 5.40
N LEU A 122 6.34 -11.74 6.46
CA LEU A 122 5.81 -10.40 6.62
C LEU A 122 6.77 -9.40 5.98
N SER A 123 6.23 -8.52 5.14
CA SER A 123 6.95 -7.33 4.65
C SER A 123 6.26 -6.09 5.20
N SER A 124 7.01 -5.26 5.88
CA SER A 124 6.54 -3.99 6.43
C SER A 124 7.49 -2.88 6.02
N SER A 125 6.95 -1.76 5.62
CA SER A 125 7.73 -0.56 5.30
C SER A 125 6.96 0.68 5.73
N PRO A 126 7.65 1.72 6.26
CA PRO A 126 7.04 3.01 6.52
C PRO A 126 6.51 3.62 5.22
N THR A 127 5.33 4.20 5.28
CA THR A 127 4.78 4.99 4.17
C THR A 127 4.93 6.48 4.48
N LEU A 128 5.23 7.28 3.45
CA LEU A 128 5.24 8.74 3.55
C LEU A 128 3.83 9.31 3.38
N THR A 129 2.89 8.78 4.15
CA THR A 129 1.48 9.17 4.09
C THR A 129 1.10 9.97 5.32
N ILE A 130 0.42 11.09 5.12
CA ILE A 130 -0.14 11.91 6.20
C ILE A 130 -1.66 11.80 6.11
N SER A 131 -2.30 11.43 7.22
CA SER A 131 -3.75 11.48 7.37
C SER A 131 -4.11 12.65 8.28
N TYR A 132 -5.11 13.43 7.88
CA TYR A 132 -5.55 14.59 8.66
C TYR A 132 -7.07 14.77 8.59
N LEU A 133 -7.61 15.43 9.61
CA LEU A 133 -8.96 15.98 9.61
C LEU A 133 -8.84 17.48 9.35
N GLY A 134 -9.41 17.94 8.25
CA GLY A 134 -9.44 19.36 7.89
C GLY A 134 -10.80 19.98 8.22
N PHE A 135 -10.81 21.25 8.63
CA PHE A 135 -12.02 22.05 8.73
C PHE A 135 -12.27 22.80 7.42
N ASN A 136 -13.50 22.83 6.96
CA ASN A 136 -13.88 23.71 5.85
C ASN A 136 -13.87 25.18 6.31
N TRP A 137 -12.99 26.00 5.76
CA TRP A 137 -12.84 27.41 6.13
C TRP A 137 -14.03 28.27 5.73
N ASP A 138 -14.83 27.83 4.76
CA ASP A 138 -16.04 28.55 4.31
C ASP A 138 -17.29 28.17 5.11
N ASP A 139 -17.18 27.20 6.01
CA ASP A 139 -18.32 26.78 6.84
C ASP A 139 -18.64 27.85 7.91
N PRO A 140 -19.93 28.23 8.10
CA PRO A 140 -20.29 29.28 9.04
C PRO A 140 -20.08 28.93 10.51
N ILE A 141 -19.96 27.65 10.86
CA ILE A 141 -19.85 27.17 12.25
C ILE A 141 -18.40 26.85 12.62
N VAL A 142 -17.67 26.18 11.75
CA VAL A 142 -16.29 25.78 11.99
C VAL A 142 -15.25 26.52 11.15
N GLY A 143 -15.67 27.29 10.18
CA GLY A 143 -14.78 28.04 9.29
C GLY A 143 -14.17 29.30 9.93
N ASP A 144 -13.49 30.08 9.12
CA ASP A 144 -12.85 31.34 9.54
C ASP A 144 -13.46 32.54 8.83
N ASN A 145 -14.79 32.61 8.80
CA ASN A 145 -15.59 33.64 8.14
C ASN A 145 -16.55 34.34 9.11
N GLY A 146 -17.26 35.36 8.62
CA GLY A 146 -18.18 36.14 9.42
C GLY A 146 -17.52 37.28 10.20
N SER A 147 -18.22 37.80 11.22
CA SER A 147 -17.71 38.85 12.12
C SER A 147 -16.53 38.34 12.95
N GLU A 148 -15.77 39.27 13.54
CA GLU A 148 -14.64 38.91 14.41
C GLU A 148 -15.07 38.05 15.60
N ASP A 149 -16.20 38.39 16.22
CA ASP A 149 -16.78 37.57 17.31
C ASP A 149 -17.15 36.16 16.85
N GLN A 150 -17.68 36.02 15.64
CA GLN A 150 -18.01 34.71 15.09
C GLN A 150 -16.74 33.88 14.83
N ARG A 151 -15.71 34.49 14.25
CA ARG A 151 -14.41 33.81 14.00
C ARG A 151 -13.74 33.38 15.30
N ILE A 152 -13.85 34.18 16.37
CA ILE A 152 -13.34 33.77 17.69
C ILE A 152 -14.09 32.56 18.23
N LYS A 153 -15.42 32.53 18.14
CA LYS A 153 -16.24 31.38 18.55
C LYS A 153 -15.90 30.13 17.74
N ASN A 154 -15.83 30.24 16.43
CA ASN A 154 -15.49 29.14 15.52
C ASN A 154 -14.10 28.59 15.83
N ARG A 155 -13.10 29.43 16.07
CA ARG A 155 -11.75 29.01 16.47
C ARG A 155 -11.75 28.24 17.79
N LYS A 156 -12.51 28.71 18.79
CA LYS A 156 -12.66 27.98 20.08
C LYS A 156 -13.30 26.62 19.87
N LEU A 157 -14.29 26.52 18.98
CA LEU A 157 -14.92 25.26 18.63
C LEU A 157 -13.92 24.30 17.97
N ARG A 158 -13.14 24.76 16.97
CA ARG A 158 -12.08 23.94 16.35
C ARG A 158 -11.06 23.45 17.37
N GLN A 159 -10.64 24.32 18.31
CA GLN A 159 -9.74 23.94 19.39
C GLN A 159 -10.36 22.86 20.30
N ALA A 160 -11.62 23.02 20.68
CA ALA A 160 -12.33 22.03 21.48
C ALA A 160 -12.43 20.67 20.76
N LEU A 161 -12.77 20.66 19.48
CA LEU A 161 -12.81 19.44 18.67
C LEU A 161 -11.44 18.77 18.54
N SER A 162 -10.38 19.58 18.37
CA SER A 162 -9.00 19.06 18.34
C SER A 162 -8.57 18.44 19.66
N CYS A 163 -8.96 19.06 20.80
CA CYS A 163 -8.69 18.51 22.14
C CYS A 163 -9.53 17.25 22.45
N ALA A 164 -10.71 17.13 21.88
CA ALA A 164 -11.57 15.97 22.06
C ALA A 164 -11.13 14.75 21.25
N TYR A 165 -10.24 14.93 20.27
CA TYR A 165 -9.74 13.85 19.44
C TYR A 165 -8.74 12.97 20.21
N ASP A 166 -9.14 11.76 20.51
CA ASP A 166 -8.28 10.76 21.15
C ASP A 166 -7.42 10.05 20.11
N PHE A 167 -6.21 10.58 19.91
CA PHE A 167 -5.25 10.02 18.96
C PHE A 167 -4.82 8.60 19.33
N ASN A 168 -4.61 8.30 20.61
CA ASN A 168 -4.20 6.97 21.04
C ASN A 168 -5.28 5.91 20.74
N ARG A 169 -6.54 6.26 21.01
CA ARG A 169 -7.66 5.40 20.69
C ARG A 169 -7.80 5.19 19.18
N MET A 170 -7.63 6.25 18.39
CA MET A 170 -7.65 6.15 16.94
C MET A 170 -6.50 5.30 16.41
N ASN A 171 -5.29 5.49 16.91
CA ASN A 171 -4.14 4.69 16.50
C ASN A 171 -4.34 3.19 16.83
N LYS A 172 -4.86 2.88 18.02
CA LYS A 172 -5.22 1.51 18.38
C LYS A 172 -6.29 0.94 17.45
N PHE A 173 -7.31 1.74 17.12
CA PHE A 173 -8.34 1.35 16.15
C PHE A 173 -7.75 1.08 14.75
N MET A 174 -6.70 1.79 14.36
CA MET A 174 -5.98 1.61 13.09
C MET A 174 -4.85 0.56 13.19
N ASN A 175 -4.87 -0.30 14.21
CA ASN A 175 -3.88 -1.37 14.44
C ASN A 175 -2.43 -0.85 14.56
N ASN A 176 -2.25 0.26 15.25
CA ASN A 176 -0.94 0.91 15.45
C ASN A 176 -0.21 1.23 14.13
N ARG A 177 -0.95 1.61 13.09
CA ARG A 177 -0.40 1.95 11.77
C ARG A 177 -0.20 3.45 11.55
N LEU A 178 -0.50 4.31 12.52
CA LEU A 178 -0.40 5.76 12.37
C LEU A 178 0.95 6.33 12.76
N TYR A 179 1.88 5.54 13.30
CA TYR A 179 3.31 5.84 13.52
C TYR A 179 4.20 4.61 13.46
#